data_2782c405087745760112703ed488242c
#
_entry.id   2782c405087745760112703ed488242c
#
_cell.length_a   1.000
_cell.length_b   1.000
_cell.length_c   1.000
_cell.angle_alpha   90.00
_cell.angle_beta   90.00
_cell.angle_gamma   90.00
#
_symmetry.space_group_name_H-M   'P 1'
#
loop_
_entity.id
_entity.type
_entity.pdbx_description
1 polymer ?
#
loop_
_entity_poly.entity_id
_entity_poly.type
_entity_poly.pdbx_seq_one_letter_code
_entity_poly.pdbx_strand_id
1 'polypeptide(L)'
;MTVMEYGKQNQDTILLLHGGGLSWWNYREAAQKLAEQYHVVLPVLDGHGGSDAPFTTIEDNAARLISYIDAHFGGQVLAIGGLSLGGQIAVEMLSRRPDICRYALIESALVKPMNLTAALIPPTFGMSYGLIGQRWFAKLQADYLGIPRELFDDYFRDTCRISRADMIAFLKANSLYTIKPGLSQTRAKVKIVAGSREQKNIRDSAAMLNRAIPGSSMENLSGLRHGDLSINHPEAYVRILTEWIDH
;
A
#
# COMPACT_ATOMS: atom_id res chain seq x y z
N MET A 1 -17.45 -0.09 0.05
CA MET A 1 -16.02 0.01 -0.36
C MET A 1 -15.96 -0.11 -1.86
N THR A 2 -15.28 0.81 -2.53
CA THR A 2 -15.03 0.71 -3.98
C THR A 2 -13.90 -0.28 -4.23
N VAL A 3 -14.11 -1.26 -5.12
CA VAL A 3 -13.16 -2.34 -5.39
C VAL A 3 -13.11 -2.60 -6.88
N MET A 4 -11.91 -2.79 -7.43
CA MET A 4 -11.69 -3.34 -8.77
C MET A 4 -11.23 -4.79 -8.64
N GLU A 5 -11.74 -5.65 -9.50
CA GLU A 5 -11.47 -7.09 -9.42
C GLU A 5 -11.11 -7.66 -10.78
N TYR A 6 -10.13 -8.57 -10.78
CA TYR A 6 -9.66 -9.32 -11.95
C TYR A 6 -9.64 -10.81 -11.63
N GLY A 7 -9.89 -11.68 -12.62
CA GLY A 7 -9.79 -13.12 -12.44
C GLY A 7 -10.80 -13.72 -11.45
N LYS A 8 -12.03 -13.18 -11.38
CA LYS A 8 -13.11 -13.61 -10.44
C LYS A 8 -13.45 -15.10 -10.48
N GLN A 9 -13.10 -15.78 -11.56
CA GLN A 9 -13.34 -17.22 -11.73
C GLN A 9 -12.36 -18.08 -10.90
N ASN A 10 -11.26 -17.51 -10.42
CA ASN A 10 -10.24 -18.21 -9.66
C ASN A 10 -10.62 -18.28 -8.18
N GLN A 11 -10.20 -19.34 -7.48
CA GLN A 11 -10.56 -19.59 -6.08
C GLN A 11 -9.65 -18.84 -5.10
N ASP A 12 -8.34 -18.79 -5.41
CA ASP A 12 -7.36 -18.17 -4.54
C ASP A 12 -7.33 -16.64 -4.71
N THR A 13 -7.60 -15.92 -3.63
CA THR A 13 -7.73 -14.46 -3.65
C THR A 13 -6.44 -13.77 -3.19
N ILE A 14 -6.03 -12.77 -3.97
CA ILE A 14 -4.93 -11.85 -3.63
C ILE A 14 -5.49 -10.43 -3.48
N LEU A 15 -5.23 -9.80 -2.34
CA LEU A 15 -5.60 -8.42 -2.05
C LEU A 15 -4.37 -7.51 -2.22
N LEU A 16 -4.46 -6.46 -3.07
CA LEU A 16 -3.36 -5.52 -3.27
C LEU A 16 -3.78 -4.10 -2.88
N LEU A 17 -3.03 -3.50 -1.95
CA LEU A 17 -3.31 -2.22 -1.31
C LEU A 17 -2.37 -1.13 -1.83
N HIS A 18 -2.92 -0.14 -2.52
CA HIS A 18 -2.16 0.93 -3.15
C HIS A 18 -1.49 1.90 -2.16
N GLY A 19 -0.53 2.67 -2.64
CA GLY A 19 0.16 3.70 -1.88
C GLY A 19 -0.69 4.95 -1.61
N GLY A 20 -0.29 5.75 -0.64
CA GLY A 20 -0.95 7.02 -0.32
C GLY A 20 -0.89 8.01 -1.49
N GLY A 21 -2.02 8.65 -1.81
CA GLY A 21 -2.17 9.53 -2.96
C GLY A 21 -2.32 8.84 -4.31
N LEU A 22 -2.27 7.49 -4.33
CA LEU A 22 -2.49 6.65 -5.50
C LEU A 22 -3.91 6.06 -5.47
N SER A 23 -4.19 5.08 -6.34
CA SER A 23 -5.44 4.34 -6.35
C SER A 23 -5.20 2.93 -6.91
N TRP A 24 -6.26 2.14 -7.09
CA TRP A 24 -6.21 0.76 -7.57
C TRP A 24 -5.34 0.56 -8.83
N TRP A 25 -5.23 1.56 -9.72
CA TRP A 25 -4.44 1.51 -10.95
C TRP A 25 -2.93 1.34 -10.71
N ASN A 26 -2.45 1.62 -9.51
CA ASN A 26 -1.07 1.33 -9.07
C ASN A 26 -0.68 -0.13 -9.36
N TYR A 27 -1.63 -1.05 -9.21
CA TYR A 27 -1.43 -2.47 -9.43
C TYR A 27 -2.12 -3.02 -10.70
N ARG A 28 -2.64 -2.16 -11.59
CA ARG A 28 -3.42 -2.59 -12.76
C ARG A 28 -2.71 -3.67 -13.57
N GLU A 29 -1.47 -3.43 -13.96
CA GLU A 29 -0.70 -4.36 -14.80
C GLU A 29 -0.34 -5.65 -14.06
N ALA A 30 0.08 -5.54 -12.80
CA ALA A 30 0.34 -6.71 -11.97
C ALA A 30 -0.93 -7.55 -11.79
N ALA A 31 -2.07 -6.90 -11.54
CA ALA A 31 -3.36 -7.58 -11.37
C ALA A 31 -3.82 -8.31 -12.65
N GLN A 32 -3.63 -7.71 -13.83
CA GLN A 32 -3.94 -8.35 -15.11
C GLN A 32 -3.14 -9.65 -15.31
N LYS A 33 -1.85 -9.64 -14.97
CA LYS A 33 -0.99 -10.83 -15.06
C LYS A 33 -1.35 -11.89 -14.02
N LEU A 34 -1.58 -11.48 -12.77
CA LEU A 34 -1.98 -12.40 -11.69
C LEU A 34 -3.36 -13.01 -11.93
N ALA A 35 -4.24 -12.32 -12.66
CA ALA A 35 -5.61 -12.76 -12.93
C ALA A 35 -5.70 -14.05 -13.78
N GLU A 36 -4.63 -14.48 -14.40
CA GLU A 36 -4.55 -15.77 -15.09
C GLU A 36 -4.72 -16.95 -14.11
N GLN A 37 -4.30 -16.78 -12.86
CA GLN A 37 -4.28 -17.85 -11.86
C GLN A 37 -5.02 -17.49 -10.56
N TYR A 38 -5.18 -16.21 -10.25
CA TYR A 38 -5.71 -15.71 -8.97
C TYR A 38 -6.90 -14.77 -9.17
N HIS A 39 -7.79 -14.74 -8.18
CA HIS A 39 -8.76 -13.66 -8.03
C HIS A 39 -8.06 -12.45 -7.38
N VAL A 40 -7.85 -11.38 -8.12
CA VAL A 40 -7.12 -10.20 -7.64
C VAL A 40 -8.10 -9.10 -7.30
N VAL A 41 -8.00 -8.60 -6.06
CA VAL A 41 -8.89 -7.60 -5.47
C VAL A 41 -8.09 -6.34 -5.17
N LEU A 42 -8.50 -5.22 -5.75
CA LEU A 42 -7.85 -3.90 -5.64
C LEU A 42 -8.82 -2.92 -5.00
N PRO A 43 -8.88 -2.81 -3.67
CA PRO A 43 -9.73 -1.81 -3.01
C PRO A 43 -9.16 -0.41 -3.18
N VAL A 44 -10.05 0.57 -3.27
CA VAL A 44 -9.71 1.98 -3.11
C VAL A 44 -9.72 2.29 -1.61
N LEU A 45 -8.58 2.67 -1.06
CA LEU A 45 -8.42 3.01 0.35
C LEU A 45 -9.24 4.24 0.73
N ASP A 46 -9.70 4.29 1.98
CA ASP A 46 -10.51 5.41 2.48
C ASP A 46 -9.80 6.76 2.25
N GLY A 47 -10.57 7.78 1.89
CA GLY A 47 -10.09 9.13 1.62
C GLY A 47 -9.34 9.31 0.30
N HIS A 48 -9.18 8.25 -0.52
CA HIS A 48 -8.54 8.33 -1.84
C HIS A 48 -9.57 8.48 -2.97
N GLY A 49 -9.10 8.87 -4.15
CA GLY A 49 -9.96 9.16 -5.28
C GLY A 49 -10.84 7.98 -5.70
N GLY A 50 -12.16 8.14 -5.57
CA GLY A 50 -13.14 7.08 -5.82
C GLY A 50 -13.56 6.27 -4.59
N SER A 51 -13.01 6.55 -3.41
CA SER A 51 -13.46 5.95 -2.15
C SER A 51 -14.87 6.42 -1.78
N ASP A 52 -15.61 5.56 -1.10
CA ASP A 52 -16.94 5.83 -0.53
C ASP A 52 -16.90 6.31 0.93
N ALA A 53 -15.70 6.47 1.51
CA ALA A 53 -15.51 6.91 2.88
C ALA A 53 -14.29 7.85 3.02
N PRO A 54 -14.34 8.82 3.96
CA PRO A 54 -13.19 9.66 4.28
C PRO A 54 -12.10 8.84 4.99
N PHE A 55 -10.86 9.31 4.93
CA PHE A 55 -9.78 8.73 5.69
C PHE A 55 -9.89 9.14 7.17
N THR A 56 -9.87 8.17 8.06
CA THR A 56 -9.83 8.38 9.52
C THR A 56 -8.47 7.98 10.08
N THR A 57 -8.20 6.68 10.14
CA THR A 57 -6.94 6.12 10.64
C THR A 57 -6.50 4.92 9.80
N ILE A 58 -5.24 4.51 9.93
CA ILE A 58 -4.74 3.23 9.36
C ILE A 58 -5.51 2.07 9.99
N GLU A 59 -5.77 2.17 11.28
CA GLU A 59 -6.50 1.19 12.05
C GLU A 59 -7.93 0.97 11.57
N ASP A 60 -8.65 2.02 11.20
CA ASP A 60 -10.02 1.92 10.68
C ASP A 60 -10.04 1.36 9.25
N ASN A 61 -9.10 1.79 8.40
CA ASN A 61 -8.93 1.19 7.07
C ASN A 61 -8.67 -0.33 7.15
N ALA A 62 -7.77 -0.75 8.05
CA ALA A 62 -7.50 -2.16 8.29
C ALA A 62 -8.75 -2.91 8.76
N ALA A 63 -9.52 -2.33 9.69
CA ALA A 63 -10.76 -2.92 10.20
C ALA A 63 -11.81 -3.10 9.09
N ARG A 64 -11.98 -2.10 8.21
CA ARG A 64 -12.89 -2.19 7.06
C ARG A 64 -12.48 -3.27 6.07
N LEU A 65 -11.18 -3.39 5.78
CA LEU A 65 -10.66 -4.44 4.89
C LEU A 65 -10.79 -5.83 5.51
N ILE A 66 -10.56 -5.98 6.81
CA ILE A 66 -10.79 -7.24 7.53
C ILE A 66 -12.28 -7.62 7.42
N SER A 67 -13.20 -6.68 7.68
CA SER A 67 -14.64 -6.92 7.54
C SER A 67 -15.04 -7.28 6.11
N TYR A 68 -14.40 -6.67 5.11
CA TYR A 68 -14.62 -7.03 3.71
C TYR A 68 -14.16 -8.46 3.40
N ILE A 69 -12.98 -8.87 3.90
CA ILE A 69 -12.48 -10.25 3.76
C ILE A 69 -13.43 -11.25 4.46
N ASP A 70 -13.93 -10.90 5.64
CA ASP A 70 -14.90 -11.76 6.37
C ASP A 70 -16.18 -11.97 5.56
N ALA A 71 -16.71 -10.89 4.97
CA ALA A 71 -17.96 -10.94 4.25
C ALA A 71 -17.89 -11.64 2.89
N HIS A 72 -16.73 -11.62 2.21
CA HIS A 72 -16.60 -12.05 0.82
C HIS A 72 -15.69 -13.26 0.61
N PHE A 73 -14.77 -13.53 1.54
CA PHE A 73 -13.71 -14.54 1.38
C PHE A 73 -13.59 -15.50 2.58
N GLY A 74 -14.63 -15.60 3.39
CA GLY A 74 -14.64 -16.54 4.53
C GLY A 74 -13.61 -16.25 5.62
N GLY A 75 -13.14 -15.00 5.71
CA GLY A 75 -12.24 -14.54 6.78
C GLY A 75 -10.74 -14.65 6.48
N GLN A 76 -10.35 -15.22 5.33
CA GLN A 76 -8.95 -15.36 4.94
C GLN A 76 -8.78 -15.22 3.43
N VAL A 77 -7.65 -14.66 2.99
CA VAL A 77 -7.22 -14.64 1.59
C VAL A 77 -5.88 -15.36 1.42
N LEU A 78 -5.53 -15.74 0.20
CA LEU A 78 -4.23 -16.36 -0.08
C LEU A 78 -3.09 -15.40 0.24
N ALA A 79 -3.13 -14.19 -0.31
CA ALA A 79 -2.05 -13.22 -0.12
C ALA A 79 -2.56 -11.79 0.04
N ILE A 80 -1.79 -10.97 0.77
CA ILE A 80 -1.98 -9.52 0.86
C ILE A 80 -0.67 -8.85 0.44
N GLY A 81 -0.74 -7.98 -0.59
CA GLY A 81 0.34 -7.08 -0.97
C GLY A 81 0.02 -5.64 -0.62
N GLY A 82 1.02 -4.83 -0.27
CA GLY A 82 0.78 -3.42 0.00
C GLY A 82 2.01 -2.54 -0.19
N LEU A 83 1.79 -1.39 -0.85
CA LEU A 83 2.81 -0.36 -1.04
C LEU A 83 2.63 0.77 -0.02
N SER A 84 3.71 1.17 0.67
CA SER A 84 3.77 2.38 1.49
C SER A 84 2.61 2.45 2.51
N LEU A 85 1.63 3.34 2.36
CA LEU A 85 0.41 3.40 3.18
C LEU A 85 -0.37 2.06 3.12
N GLY A 86 -0.52 1.48 1.93
CA GLY A 86 -1.13 0.14 1.77
C GLY A 86 -0.33 -0.94 2.50
N GLY A 87 1.00 -0.82 2.51
CA GLY A 87 1.88 -1.69 3.29
C GLY A 87 1.67 -1.54 4.81
N GLN A 88 1.49 -0.31 5.31
CA GLN A 88 1.16 -0.05 6.72
C GLN A 88 -0.20 -0.64 7.10
N ILE A 89 -1.21 -0.49 6.24
CA ILE A 89 -2.54 -1.07 6.45
C ILE A 89 -2.44 -2.61 6.46
N ALA A 90 -1.68 -3.22 5.55
CA ALA A 90 -1.43 -4.66 5.57
C ALA A 90 -0.76 -5.11 6.87
N VAL A 91 0.25 -4.39 7.36
CA VAL A 91 0.92 -4.64 8.65
C VAL A 91 -0.07 -4.54 9.82
N GLU A 92 -0.97 -3.55 9.80
CA GLU A 92 -2.03 -3.41 10.81
C GLU A 92 -3.02 -4.59 10.76
N MET A 93 -3.42 -5.04 9.55
CA MET A 93 -4.28 -6.22 9.38
C MET A 93 -3.63 -7.48 9.96
N LEU A 94 -2.35 -7.72 9.65
CA LEU A 94 -1.57 -8.85 10.20
C LEU A 94 -1.46 -8.78 11.72
N SER A 95 -1.37 -7.56 12.29
CA SER A 95 -1.30 -7.36 13.75
C SER A 95 -2.61 -7.70 14.47
N ARG A 96 -3.75 -7.47 13.80
CA ARG A 96 -5.10 -7.67 14.37
C ARG A 96 -5.63 -9.07 14.16
N ARG A 97 -5.29 -9.67 13.03
CA ARG A 97 -5.77 -11.00 12.64
C ARG A 97 -4.58 -11.85 12.18
N PRO A 98 -4.02 -12.69 13.05
CA PRO A 98 -2.81 -13.48 12.74
C PRO A 98 -2.93 -14.40 11.52
N ASP A 99 -4.14 -14.82 11.17
CA ASP A 99 -4.47 -15.75 10.09
C ASP A 99 -5.23 -15.11 8.92
N ILE A 100 -5.18 -13.78 8.78
CA ILE A 100 -5.91 -13.04 7.73
C ILE A 100 -5.50 -13.44 6.30
N CYS A 101 -4.25 -13.87 6.13
CA CYS A 101 -3.71 -14.39 4.88
C CYS A 101 -2.63 -15.44 5.14
N ARG A 102 -2.29 -16.21 4.09
CA ARG A 102 -1.17 -17.18 4.14
C ARG A 102 0.17 -16.52 3.82
N TYR A 103 0.16 -15.54 2.91
CA TYR A 103 1.35 -14.83 2.44
C TYR A 103 1.14 -13.32 2.49
N ALA A 104 2.22 -12.58 2.73
CA ALA A 104 2.19 -11.12 2.62
C ALA A 104 3.44 -10.60 1.93
N LEU A 105 3.28 -9.57 1.08
CA LEU A 105 4.36 -8.82 0.44
C LEU A 105 4.24 -7.35 0.81
N ILE A 106 5.14 -6.88 1.68
CA ILE A 106 5.13 -5.51 2.22
C ILE A 106 6.22 -4.70 1.52
N GLU A 107 5.80 -3.75 0.68
CA GLU A 107 6.70 -2.86 -0.05
C GLU A 107 6.76 -1.49 0.61
N SER A 108 7.95 -1.05 0.97
CA SER A 108 8.27 0.35 1.35
C SER A 108 7.43 0.94 2.49
N ALA A 109 6.97 0.11 3.44
CA ALA A 109 6.13 0.56 4.55
C ALA A 109 6.95 1.31 5.62
N LEU A 110 6.53 2.54 5.96
CA LEU A 110 7.11 3.34 7.03
C LEU A 110 6.54 2.92 8.39
N VAL A 111 7.36 2.41 9.31
CA VAL A 111 6.93 2.05 10.67
C VAL A 111 7.77 2.76 11.76
N LYS A 112 8.67 3.62 11.33
CA LYS A 112 9.49 4.48 12.20
C LYS A 112 8.87 5.88 12.23
N PRO A 113 8.30 6.33 13.36
CA PRO A 113 7.59 7.60 13.42
C PRO A 113 8.46 8.80 13.06
N MET A 114 7.87 9.74 12.33
CA MET A 114 8.47 11.01 11.88
C MET A 114 7.68 12.20 12.44
N ASN A 115 7.80 12.44 13.75
CA ASN A 115 6.98 13.43 14.47
C ASN A 115 7.09 14.85 13.90
N LEU A 116 8.30 15.29 13.52
CA LEU A 116 8.51 16.62 12.94
C LEU A 116 7.82 16.74 11.57
N THR A 117 7.95 15.71 10.72
CA THR A 117 7.26 15.65 9.42
C THR A 117 5.75 15.73 9.63
N ALA A 118 5.19 14.92 10.54
CA ALA A 118 3.77 14.91 10.85
C ALA A 118 3.25 16.28 11.31
N ALA A 119 4.04 17.02 12.10
CA ALA A 119 3.69 18.36 12.58
C ALA A 119 3.69 19.40 11.44
N LEU A 120 4.55 19.24 10.43
CA LEU A 120 4.66 20.16 9.30
C LEU A 120 3.63 19.91 8.19
N ILE A 121 3.00 18.74 8.13
CA ILE A 121 2.00 18.40 7.09
C ILE A 121 0.84 19.42 7.04
N PRO A 122 0.12 19.75 8.15
CA PRO A 122 -1.01 20.66 8.08
C PRO A 122 -0.67 22.06 7.56
N PRO A 123 0.37 22.77 8.02
CA PRO A 123 0.70 24.08 7.49
C PRO A 123 1.17 24.02 6.03
N THR A 124 1.97 23.00 5.65
CA THR A 124 2.48 22.86 4.27
C THR A 124 1.35 22.64 3.29
N PHE A 125 0.51 21.63 3.53
CA PHE A 125 -0.65 21.34 2.67
C PHE A 125 -1.76 22.40 2.81
N GLY A 126 -1.81 23.10 3.93
CA GLY A 126 -2.69 24.25 4.12
C GLY A 126 -2.52 25.32 3.04
N MET A 127 -1.29 25.59 2.65
CA MET A 127 -0.93 26.62 1.66
C MET A 127 -0.88 26.07 0.23
N SER A 128 -0.42 24.85 0.03
CA SER A 128 -0.14 24.28 -1.30
C SER A 128 -1.28 23.43 -1.89
N TYR A 129 -2.30 23.10 -1.11
CA TYR A 129 -3.40 22.22 -1.58
C TYR A 129 -4.08 22.73 -2.85
N GLY A 130 -4.26 24.06 -3.01
CA GLY A 130 -4.84 24.65 -4.21
C GLY A 130 -4.05 24.38 -5.51
N LEU A 131 -2.77 24.00 -5.40
CA LEU A 131 -1.93 23.68 -6.55
C LEU A 131 -2.16 22.26 -7.06
N ILE A 132 -2.75 21.37 -6.28
CA ILE A 132 -2.98 19.96 -6.65
C ILE A 132 -3.85 19.84 -7.91
N GLY A 133 -4.82 20.73 -8.08
CA GLY A 133 -5.65 20.83 -9.28
C GLY A 133 -4.94 21.39 -10.53
N GLN A 134 -3.68 21.77 -10.43
CA GLN A 134 -2.90 22.32 -11.54
C GLN A 134 -2.07 21.21 -12.21
N ARG A 135 -2.32 20.93 -13.50
CA ARG A 135 -1.63 19.82 -14.22
C ARG A 135 -0.10 19.95 -14.20
N TRP A 136 0.45 21.18 -14.27
CA TRP A 136 1.89 21.37 -14.22
C TRP A 136 2.49 20.96 -12.86
N PHE A 137 1.77 21.28 -11.76
CA PHE A 137 2.20 20.89 -10.42
C PHE A 137 2.04 19.37 -10.20
N ALA A 138 0.91 18.80 -10.61
CA ALA A 138 0.71 17.36 -10.59
C ALA A 138 1.76 16.60 -11.39
N LYS A 139 2.23 17.17 -12.53
CA LYS A 139 3.30 16.56 -13.33
C LYS A 139 4.63 16.55 -12.56
N LEU A 140 4.99 17.65 -11.88
CA LEU A 140 6.19 17.68 -11.02
C LEU A 140 6.11 16.65 -9.90
N GLN A 141 4.94 16.49 -9.29
CA GLN A 141 4.72 15.47 -8.26
C GLN A 141 4.81 14.05 -8.83
N ALA A 142 4.19 13.79 -9.98
CA ALA A 142 4.24 12.50 -10.65
C ALA A 142 5.67 12.11 -11.03
N ASP A 143 6.45 13.05 -11.60
CA ASP A 143 7.87 12.85 -11.92
C ASP A 143 8.69 12.55 -10.65
N TYR A 144 8.43 13.26 -9.55
CA TYR A 144 9.10 13.00 -8.26
C TYR A 144 8.75 11.62 -7.68
N LEU A 145 7.48 11.20 -7.79
CA LEU A 145 7.00 9.90 -7.33
C LEU A 145 7.35 8.75 -8.29
N GLY A 146 7.91 9.06 -9.46
CA GLY A 146 8.25 8.05 -10.46
C GLY A 146 7.01 7.46 -11.16
N ILE A 147 5.91 8.20 -11.22
CA ILE A 147 4.68 7.74 -11.90
C ILE A 147 4.92 7.70 -13.41
N PRO A 148 4.72 6.56 -14.10
CA PRO A 148 4.82 6.46 -15.55
C PRO A 148 3.88 7.43 -16.26
N ARG A 149 4.30 7.89 -17.45
CA ARG A 149 3.52 8.88 -18.23
C ARG A 149 2.12 8.37 -18.59
N GLU A 150 2.00 7.09 -18.88
CA GLU A 150 0.74 6.40 -19.19
C GLU A 150 -0.24 6.36 -18.03
N LEU A 151 0.24 6.46 -16.79
CA LEU A 151 -0.58 6.52 -15.57
C LEU A 151 -0.85 7.96 -15.09
N PHE A 152 -0.26 8.98 -15.76
CA PHE A 152 -0.37 10.36 -15.30
C PHE A 152 -1.81 10.87 -15.26
N ASP A 153 -2.65 10.55 -16.25
CA ASP A 153 -4.04 11.02 -16.28
C ASP A 153 -4.89 10.33 -15.19
N ASP A 154 -4.65 9.07 -14.89
CA ASP A 154 -5.25 8.36 -13.75
C ASP A 154 -4.81 9.00 -12.43
N TYR A 155 -3.50 9.25 -12.26
CA TYR A 155 -2.93 9.92 -11.09
C TYR A 155 -3.55 11.30 -10.88
N PHE A 156 -3.56 12.15 -11.92
CA PHE A 156 -4.11 13.51 -11.83
C PHE A 156 -5.59 13.51 -11.47
N ARG A 157 -6.40 12.68 -12.18
CA ARG A 157 -7.82 12.54 -11.91
C ARG A 157 -8.11 12.18 -10.45
N ASP A 158 -7.43 11.17 -9.93
CA ASP A 158 -7.73 10.64 -8.61
C ASP A 158 -7.13 11.50 -7.49
N THR A 159 -5.94 12.09 -7.69
CA THR A 159 -5.38 13.05 -6.74
C THR A 159 -6.24 14.30 -6.58
N CYS A 160 -6.85 14.82 -7.67
CA CYS A 160 -7.79 15.94 -7.62
C CYS A 160 -9.07 15.62 -6.83
N ARG A 161 -9.40 14.35 -6.64
CA ARG A 161 -10.60 13.91 -5.89
C ARG A 161 -10.34 13.72 -4.39
N ILE A 162 -9.08 13.72 -3.97
CA ILE A 162 -8.73 13.61 -2.55
C ILE A 162 -9.03 14.96 -1.89
N SER A 163 -9.84 14.96 -0.86
CA SER A 163 -10.09 16.20 -0.10
C SER A 163 -8.85 16.66 0.64
N ARG A 164 -8.76 17.96 0.95
CA ARG A 164 -7.68 18.49 1.77
C ARG A 164 -7.61 17.81 3.14
N ALA A 165 -8.76 17.53 3.74
CA ALA A 165 -8.84 16.88 5.04
C ALA A 165 -8.29 15.46 4.98
N ASP A 166 -8.69 14.67 3.98
CA ASP A 166 -8.20 13.31 3.78
C ASP A 166 -6.72 13.27 3.51
N MET A 167 -6.20 14.17 2.65
CA MET A 167 -4.78 14.24 2.35
C MET A 167 -3.93 14.52 3.60
N ILE A 168 -4.33 15.49 4.40
CA ILE A 168 -3.66 15.79 5.67
C ILE A 168 -3.77 14.59 6.62
N ALA A 169 -4.94 13.97 6.71
CA ALA A 169 -5.18 12.84 7.62
C ALA A 169 -4.30 11.63 7.28
N PHE A 170 -4.30 11.16 6.01
CA PHE A 170 -3.50 9.98 5.68
C PHE A 170 -1.99 10.25 5.70
N LEU A 171 -1.53 11.44 5.30
CA LEU A 171 -0.11 11.79 5.39
C LEU A 171 0.39 11.85 6.84
N LYS A 172 -0.44 12.41 7.75
CA LYS A 172 -0.14 12.39 9.20
C LYS A 172 -0.11 10.97 9.75
N ALA A 173 -1.14 10.16 9.44
CA ALA A 173 -1.22 8.78 9.89
C ALA A 173 -0.03 7.95 9.37
N ASN A 174 0.32 8.09 8.07
CA ASN A 174 1.50 7.48 7.47
C ASN A 174 2.79 7.83 8.21
N SER A 175 2.95 9.12 8.59
CA SER A 175 4.16 9.59 9.29
C SER A 175 4.25 9.15 10.75
N LEU A 176 3.14 8.79 11.39
CA LEU A 176 3.09 8.47 12.83
C LEU A 176 2.89 6.99 13.13
N TYR A 177 2.67 6.16 12.11
CA TYR A 177 2.38 4.74 12.31
C TYR A 177 3.57 4.01 12.97
N THR A 178 3.23 3.09 13.88
CA THR A 178 4.18 2.25 14.61
C THR A 178 3.73 0.79 14.62
N ILE A 179 4.70 -0.12 14.71
CA ILE A 179 4.45 -1.55 14.84
C ILE A 179 3.61 -1.83 16.10
N LYS A 180 2.56 -2.63 15.95
CA LYS A 180 1.72 -3.07 17.06
C LYS A 180 2.22 -4.41 17.63
N PRO A 181 2.04 -4.66 18.94
CA PRO A 181 2.54 -5.90 19.58
C PRO A 181 2.01 -7.20 18.95
N GLY A 182 0.76 -7.19 18.45
CA GLY A 182 0.14 -8.36 17.80
C GLY A 182 0.82 -8.83 16.52
N LEU A 183 1.68 -8.00 15.90
CA LEU A 183 2.35 -8.35 14.66
C LEU A 183 3.25 -9.58 14.78
N SER A 184 3.86 -9.80 15.94
CA SER A 184 4.70 -10.97 16.21
C SER A 184 3.92 -12.30 16.24
N GLN A 185 2.59 -12.25 16.30
CA GLN A 185 1.72 -13.41 16.32
C GLN A 185 1.20 -13.80 14.95
N THR A 186 1.51 -13.03 13.90
CA THR A 186 1.07 -13.36 12.54
C THR A 186 1.52 -14.75 12.14
N ARG A 187 0.62 -15.48 11.47
CA ARG A 187 0.90 -16.81 10.90
C ARG A 187 1.23 -16.74 9.41
N ALA A 188 1.11 -15.56 8.83
CA ALA A 188 1.46 -15.35 7.43
C ALA A 188 2.97 -15.48 7.22
N LYS A 189 3.38 -16.08 6.11
CA LYS A 189 4.74 -15.93 5.60
C LYS A 189 4.87 -14.51 5.04
N VAL A 190 5.74 -13.68 5.62
CA VAL A 190 5.87 -12.27 5.25
C VAL A 190 7.18 -12.01 4.54
N LYS A 191 7.10 -11.47 3.31
CA LYS A 191 8.23 -10.90 2.58
C LYS A 191 8.16 -9.39 2.64
N ILE A 192 9.27 -8.77 3.03
CA ILE A 192 9.41 -7.31 3.15
C ILE A 192 10.41 -6.88 2.09
N VAL A 193 10.03 -5.90 1.27
CA VAL A 193 10.90 -5.37 0.21
C VAL A 193 11.05 -3.86 0.34
N ALA A 194 12.24 -3.36 0.08
CA ALA A 194 12.54 -1.93 0.00
C ALA A 194 13.59 -1.69 -1.08
N GLY A 195 13.49 -0.55 -1.77
CA GLY A 195 14.48 -0.16 -2.76
C GLY A 195 15.80 0.31 -2.10
N SER A 196 16.93 0.00 -2.71
CA SER A 196 18.24 0.43 -2.18
C SER A 196 18.46 1.94 -2.23
N ARG A 197 17.71 2.66 -3.10
CA ARG A 197 17.74 4.13 -3.22
C ARG A 197 16.67 4.84 -2.41
N GLU A 198 15.92 4.12 -1.58
CA GLU A 198 14.94 4.73 -0.67
C GLU A 198 15.60 5.54 0.44
N GLN A 199 14.81 6.40 1.06
CA GLN A 199 15.23 7.14 2.24
C GLN A 199 15.60 6.18 3.37
N LYS A 200 16.55 6.58 4.21
CA LYS A 200 17.06 5.75 5.31
C LYS A 200 15.96 5.27 6.25
N ASN A 201 14.97 6.13 6.57
CA ASN A 201 13.86 5.78 7.46
C ASN A 201 12.97 4.64 6.92
N ILE A 202 12.80 4.52 5.60
CA ILE A 202 12.07 3.39 4.99
C ILE A 202 12.91 2.11 5.10
N ARG A 203 14.19 2.16 4.79
CA ARG A 203 15.09 1.00 4.94
C ARG A 203 15.23 0.57 6.41
N ASP A 204 15.31 1.53 7.33
CA ASP A 204 15.26 1.24 8.77
C ASP A 204 13.94 0.56 9.16
N SER A 205 12.81 1.02 8.60
CA SER A 205 11.48 0.45 8.83
C SER A 205 11.38 -0.99 8.33
N ALA A 206 11.91 -1.29 7.15
CA ALA A 206 11.97 -2.66 6.62
C ALA A 206 12.75 -3.58 7.59
N ALA A 207 13.90 -3.13 8.10
CA ALA A 207 14.66 -3.87 9.09
C ALA A 207 13.92 -4.01 10.44
N MET A 208 13.13 -3.01 10.85
CA MET A 208 12.29 -3.09 12.06
C MET A 208 11.18 -4.12 11.89
N LEU A 209 10.49 -4.12 10.74
CA LEU A 209 9.47 -5.13 10.41
C LEU A 209 10.05 -6.54 10.41
N ASN A 210 11.19 -6.74 9.77
CA ASN A 210 11.85 -8.05 9.72
C ASN A 210 12.22 -8.59 11.11
N ARG A 211 12.60 -7.71 12.04
CA ARG A 211 12.85 -8.11 13.44
C ARG A 211 11.56 -8.39 14.21
N ALA A 212 10.46 -7.69 13.89
CA ALA A 212 9.20 -7.80 14.60
C ALA A 212 8.36 -9.02 14.17
N ILE A 213 8.61 -9.56 12.97
CA ILE A 213 7.85 -10.68 12.40
C ILE A 213 8.74 -11.93 12.35
N PRO A 214 8.53 -12.90 13.25
CA PRO A 214 9.31 -14.15 13.24
C PRO A 214 9.19 -14.88 11.90
N GLY A 215 10.32 -15.33 11.35
CA GLY A 215 10.37 -16.08 10.09
C GLY A 215 10.11 -15.23 8.82
N SER A 216 10.00 -13.90 8.93
CA SER A 216 9.91 -13.04 7.75
C SER A 216 11.21 -13.02 6.95
N SER A 217 11.08 -12.75 5.64
CA SER A 217 12.20 -12.52 4.73
C SER A 217 12.25 -11.03 4.36
N MET A 218 13.47 -10.47 4.31
CA MET A 218 13.67 -9.08 3.86
C MET A 218 14.61 -9.04 2.65
N GLU A 219 14.22 -8.28 1.64
CA GLU A 219 15.03 -8.07 0.44
C GLU A 219 15.21 -6.58 0.15
N ASN A 220 16.45 -6.19 -0.13
CA ASN A 220 16.79 -4.82 -0.55
C ASN A 220 17.01 -4.79 -2.07
N LEU A 221 16.02 -4.27 -2.80
CA LEU A 221 15.99 -4.28 -4.26
C LEU A 221 16.95 -3.25 -4.85
N SER A 222 17.98 -3.73 -5.53
CA SER A 222 19.06 -2.89 -6.05
C SER A 222 18.56 -1.87 -7.08
N GLY A 223 18.94 -0.61 -6.91
CA GLY A 223 18.64 0.48 -7.83
C GLY A 223 17.24 1.07 -7.72
N LEU A 224 16.30 0.42 -7.01
CA LEU A 224 14.92 0.87 -6.91
C LEU A 224 14.73 1.99 -5.88
N ARG A 225 13.79 2.88 -6.18
CA ARG A 225 13.29 3.94 -5.30
C ARG A 225 11.96 3.53 -4.66
N HIS A 226 11.36 4.44 -3.92
CA HIS A 226 10.08 4.23 -3.23
C HIS A 226 8.95 3.88 -4.20
N GLY A 227 8.35 2.70 -4.05
CA GLY A 227 7.23 2.23 -4.88
C GLY A 227 7.63 1.78 -6.30
N ASP A 228 8.90 1.83 -6.67
CA ASP A 228 9.32 1.46 -8.03
C ASP A 228 8.93 0.02 -8.39
N LEU A 229 8.95 -0.91 -7.44
CA LEU A 229 8.63 -2.30 -7.74
C LEU A 229 7.20 -2.46 -8.25
N SER A 230 6.21 -2.01 -7.49
CA SER A 230 4.80 -2.17 -7.86
C SER A 230 4.33 -1.24 -8.97
N ILE A 231 4.92 -0.03 -9.08
CA ILE A 231 4.50 0.98 -10.06
C ILE A 231 5.20 0.80 -11.40
N ASN A 232 6.52 0.56 -11.38
CA ASN A 232 7.38 0.61 -12.59
C ASN A 232 7.87 -0.76 -13.05
N HIS A 233 7.75 -1.79 -12.20
CA HIS A 233 8.25 -3.14 -12.50
C HIS A 233 7.18 -4.22 -12.20
N PRO A 234 5.98 -4.14 -12.80
CA PRO A 234 4.86 -5.05 -12.48
C PRO A 234 5.20 -6.52 -12.71
N GLU A 235 6.04 -6.83 -13.70
CA GLU A 235 6.51 -8.21 -13.95
C GLU A 235 7.41 -8.73 -12.83
N ALA A 236 8.30 -7.88 -12.32
CA ALA A 236 9.15 -8.25 -11.19
C ALA A 236 8.30 -8.40 -9.91
N TYR A 237 7.30 -7.52 -9.71
CA TYR A 237 6.36 -7.64 -8.60
C TYR A 237 5.61 -8.97 -8.64
N VAL A 238 5.03 -9.32 -9.78
CA VAL A 238 4.32 -10.60 -9.99
C VAL A 238 5.24 -11.78 -9.70
N ARG A 239 6.43 -11.80 -10.29
CA ARG A 239 7.40 -12.87 -10.07
C ARG A 239 7.75 -13.03 -8.59
N ILE A 240 8.09 -11.94 -7.88
CA ILE A 240 8.44 -11.99 -6.45
C ILE A 240 7.27 -12.52 -5.62
N LEU A 241 6.05 -12.10 -5.93
CA LEU A 241 4.86 -12.53 -5.19
C LEU A 241 4.54 -14.00 -5.46
N THR A 242 4.57 -14.45 -6.71
CA THR A 242 4.26 -15.85 -7.08
C THR A 242 5.34 -16.80 -6.56
N GLU A 243 6.62 -16.49 -6.73
CA GLU A 243 7.71 -17.27 -6.12
C GLU A 243 7.55 -17.36 -4.59
N TRP A 244 7.08 -16.29 -3.92
CA TRP A 244 6.83 -16.31 -2.49
C TRP A 244 5.64 -17.17 -2.08
N ILE A 245 4.61 -17.28 -2.93
CA ILE A 245 3.44 -18.13 -2.73
C ILE A 245 3.80 -19.62 -2.93
N ASP A 246 4.68 -19.93 -3.86
CA ASP A 246 5.03 -21.31 -4.25
C ASP A 246 6.06 -21.96 -3.29
N HIS A 247 6.68 -21.17 -2.39
CA HIS A 247 7.64 -21.61 -1.38
C HIS A 247 7.05 -21.60 0.05
#